data_19865fa3e3b456e52fce19f1782dfff1
#
_entry.id   19865fa3e3b456e52fce19f1782dfff1
#
_cell.length_a   1.000
_cell.length_b   1.000
_cell.length_c   1.000
_cell.angle_alpha   90.00
_cell.angle_beta   90.00
_cell.angle_gamma   90.00
#
_symmetry.space_group_name_H-M   'P 1'
#
loop_
_entity.id
_entity.type
_entity.pdbx_description
1 polymer ?
#
loop_
_entity_poly.entity_id
_entity_poly.type
_entity_poly.pdbx_seq_one_letter_code
_entity_poly.pdbx_strand_id
1 'polypeptide(L)'
;MSKTFPTVGIIADGPTAGMFLSPARSLGVELISCDSKDAAHGNLQKCDVVTIADQPNSLTIAKKLEAEGITVRPSFSAMSAASQTMNSAVDQAIQICVMVARSPHGQATTWAPTQVFRSKSKWTLSISPAPQLSNALQEKAQKLAMDLSAQLGAVGVIAVEMSVKDDDISVVNVNLHPDSSGNWTVDGSVTNQYEQHLRAILDLPLGDPSMSAPYVVTGNFYSGDKPNMYRPYLHLMARTPALKFHQYKNSGAPGELMGHITLAGDDLPKIIEEIEHALQYLQGEIDE
;
A
#
# COMPACT_ATOMS: atom_id res chain seq x y z
N MET A 1 -9.82 30.67 16.19
CA MET A 1 -8.77 29.87 16.85
C MET A 1 -8.00 29.16 15.74
N SER A 2 -6.69 29.36 15.63
CA SER A 2 -5.91 28.55 14.69
C SER A 2 -5.98 27.09 15.13
N LYS A 3 -6.28 26.17 14.19
CA LYS A 3 -6.21 24.73 14.46
C LYS A 3 -4.81 24.40 14.98
N THR A 4 -4.72 23.65 16.06
CA THR A 4 -3.44 23.24 16.64
C THR A 4 -2.82 22.07 15.83
N PHE A 5 -3.64 21.27 15.17
CA PHE A 5 -3.24 20.10 14.37
C PHE A 5 -4.04 20.03 13.05
N PRO A 6 -3.43 19.49 11.99
CA PRO A 6 -4.14 19.32 10.72
C PRO A 6 -5.20 18.21 10.82
N THR A 7 -6.29 18.39 10.07
CA THR A 7 -7.36 17.39 9.92
C THR A 7 -7.33 16.82 8.51
N VAL A 8 -7.23 15.51 8.39
CA VAL A 8 -7.23 14.78 7.11
C VAL A 8 -8.50 13.96 6.98
N GLY A 9 -9.20 14.15 5.87
CA GLY A 9 -10.31 13.29 5.47
C GLY A 9 -9.78 12.07 4.70
N ILE A 10 -10.23 10.87 5.07
CA ILE A 10 -9.93 9.64 4.34
C ILE A 10 -11.22 9.03 3.86
N ILE A 11 -11.35 8.91 2.54
CA ILE A 11 -12.46 8.19 1.92
C ILE A 11 -11.93 6.83 1.46
N ALA A 12 -12.35 5.77 2.13
CA ALA A 12 -11.90 4.42 1.85
C ALA A 12 -12.97 3.39 2.21
N ASP A 13 -13.27 2.51 1.27
CA ASP A 13 -14.09 1.33 1.52
C ASP A 13 -13.16 0.18 1.93
N GLY A 14 -13.26 -0.27 3.18
CA GLY A 14 -12.48 -1.42 3.66
C GLY A 14 -11.33 -1.08 4.63
N PRO A 15 -10.29 -1.94 4.70
CA PRO A 15 -9.30 -1.90 5.77
C PRO A 15 -8.30 -0.74 5.70
N THR A 16 -8.13 -0.13 4.53
CA THR A 16 -7.09 0.88 4.27
C THR A 16 -7.17 2.06 5.23
N ALA A 17 -8.39 2.54 5.57
CA ALA A 17 -8.56 3.65 6.52
C ALA A 17 -7.96 3.31 7.90
N GLY A 18 -8.09 2.07 8.36
CA GLY A 18 -7.53 1.61 9.63
C GLY A 18 -6.01 1.67 9.70
N MET A 19 -5.33 1.49 8.57
CA MET A 19 -3.87 1.52 8.50
C MET A 19 -3.28 2.93 8.71
N PHE A 20 -4.07 3.97 8.52
CA PHE A 20 -3.66 5.35 8.79
C PHE A 20 -3.74 5.76 10.26
N LEU A 21 -4.46 5.01 11.12
CA LEU A 21 -4.70 5.42 12.51
C LEU A 21 -3.43 5.60 13.33
N SER A 22 -2.51 4.64 13.25
CA SER A 22 -1.25 4.70 14.00
C SER A 22 -0.34 5.83 13.51
N PRO A 23 -0.05 5.95 12.20
CA PRO A 23 0.73 7.07 11.66
C PRO A 23 0.12 8.45 11.97
N ALA A 24 -1.18 8.60 11.82
CA ALA A 24 -1.85 9.87 12.11
C ALA A 24 -1.71 10.28 13.57
N ARG A 25 -1.88 9.32 14.50
CA ARG A 25 -1.68 9.57 15.92
C ARG A 25 -0.24 10.02 16.21
N SER A 26 0.76 9.37 15.60
CA SER A 26 2.17 9.70 15.77
C SER A 26 2.50 11.09 15.24
N LEU A 27 1.84 11.53 14.16
CA LEU A 27 2.03 12.86 13.56
C LEU A 27 1.14 13.95 14.18
N GLY A 28 0.26 13.61 15.13
CA GLY A 28 -0.69 14.56 15.70
C GLY A 28 -1.79 14.98 14.70
N VAL A 29 -2.10 14.14 13.71
CA VAL A 29 -3.11 14.40 12.69
C VAL A 29 -4.47 13.89 13.16
N GLU A 30 -5.49 14.73 13.05
CA GLU A 30 -6.89 14.33 13.26
C GLU A 30 -7.41 13.67 11.98
N LEU A 31 -7.96 12.44 12.09
CA LEU A 31 -8.53 11.72 10.97
C LEU A 31 -10.06 11.76 11.01
N ILE A 32 -10.65 12.08 9.87
CA ILE A 32 -12.08 11.88 9.58
C ILE A 32 -12.17 10.84 8.47
N SER A 33 -12.56 9.61 8.82
CA SER A 33 -12.77 8.56 7.83
C SER A 33 -14.26 8.40 7.51
N CYS A 34 -14.55 8.18 6.24
CA CYS A 34 -15.89 7.83 5.76
C CYS A 34 -15.77 6.83 4.61
N ASP A 35 -16.83 6.07 4.38
CA ASP A 35 -16.96 5.27 3.17
C ASP A 35 -17.38 6.11 1.96
N SER A 36 -17.36 5.50 0.77
CA SER A 36 -17.71 6.18 -0.48
C SER A 36 -19.18 6.67 -0.53
N LYS A 37 -20.07 6.04 0.25
CA LYS A 37 -21.49 6.37 0.30
C LYS A 37 -21.73 7.60 1.17
N ASP A 38 -20.94 7.75 2.22
CA ASP A 38 -21.05 8.86 3.18
C ASP A 38 -20.18 10.07 2.79
N ALA A 39 -19.38 9.99 1.73
CA ALA A 39 -18.54 11.09 1.23
C ALA A 39 -19.31 12.37 0.88
N ALA A 40 -20.63 12.30 0.78
CA ALA A 40 -21.51 13.45 0.52
C ALA A 40 -21.92 14.24 1.78
N HIS A 41 -21.58 13.80 2.98
CA HIS A 41 -22.17 14.32 4.22
C HIS A 41 -21.23 15.24 5.01
N GLY A 42 -21.00 16.45 4.53
CA GLY A 42 -20.68 17.67 5.33
C GLY A 42 -19.45 17.71 6.25
N ASN A 43 -18.94 16.60 6.73
CA ASN A 43 -17.80 16.57 7.66
C ASN A 43 -16.46 16.83 6.98
N LEU A 44 -16.35 16.53 5.70
CA LEU A 44 -15.10 16.69 4.92
C LEU A 44 -14.76 18.17 4.66
N GLN A 45 -15.72 19.08 4.75
CA GLN A 45 -15.49 20.53 4.65
C GLN A 45 -14.62 21.09 5.78
N LYS A 46 -14.47 20.34 6.88
CA LYS A 46 -13.62 20.71 8.00
C LYS A 46 -12.16 20.23 7.85
N CYS A 47 -11.91 19.37 6.85
CA CYS A 47 -10.59 18.83 6.61
C CYS A 47 -9.70 19.85 5.89
N ASP A 48 -8.43 19.87 6.24
CA ASP A 48 -7.42 20.66 5.53
C ASP A 48 -7.08 20.03 4.18
N VAL A 49 -7.17 18.70 4.10
CA VAL A 49 -7.01 17.91 2.87
C VAL A 49 -7.82 16.61 2.98
N VAL A 50 -8.32 16.15 1.84
CA VAL A 50 -8.99 14.85 1.71
C VAL A 50 -8.17 13.96 0.79
N THR A 51 -8.00 12.70 1.18
CA THR A 51 -7.42 11.65 0.34
C THR A 51 -8.45 10.56 0.08
N ILE A 52 -8.35 9.94 -1.11
CA ILE A 52 -9.27 8.90 -1.56
C ILE A 52 -8.45 7.65 -1.84
N ALA A 53 -8.69 6.58 -1.09
CA ALA A 53 -8.12 5.28 -1.37
C ALA A 53 -8.89 4.57 -2.49
N ASP A 54 -8.40 3.39 -2.90
CA ASP A 54 -9.01 2.61 -3.97
C ASP A 54 -10.45 2.25 -3.65
N GLN A 55 -11.36 2.76 -4.49
CA GLN A 55 -12.79 2.48 -4.38
C GLN A 55 -13.52 2.82 -5.68
N PRO A 56 -14.68 2.21 -5.90
CA PRO A 56 -15.55 2.59 -7.00
C PRO A 56 -15.90 4.07 -6.98
N ASN A 57 -15.91 4.71 -8.13
CA ASN A 57 -16.27 6.13 -8.31
C ASN A 57 -15.30 7.17 -7.71
N SER A 58 -14.07 6.80 -7.34
CA SER A 58 -13.07 7.73 -6.78
C SER A 58 -12.88 9.00 -7.62
N LEU A 59 -12.86 8.90 -8.95
CA LEU A 59 -12.80 10.05 -9.86
C LEU A 59 -14.01 10.99 -9.71
N THR A 60 -15.22 10.43 -9.64
CA THR A 60 -16.46 11.22 -9.48
C THR A 60 -16.48 11.94 -8.14
N ILE A 61 -16.04 11.25 -7.09
CA ILE A 61 -15.95 11.81 -5.74
C ILE A 61 -14.92 12.95 -5.71
N ALA A 62 -13.70 12.73 -6.24
CA ALA A 62 -12.67 13.75 -6.28
C ALA A 62 -13.13 15.01 -7.02
N LYS A 63 -13.73 14.84 -8.21
CA LYS A 63 -14.27 15.96 -8.99
C LYS A 63 -15.33 16.77 -8.23
N LYS A 64 -16.22 16.09 -7.51
CA LYS A 64 -17.26 16.73 -6.72
C LYS A 64 -16.68 17.53 -5.56
N LEU A 65 -15.78 16.94 -4.79
CA LEU A 65 -15.15 17.58 -3.64
C LEU A 65 -14.33 18.82 -4.04
N GLU A 66 -13.55 18.73 -5.14
CA GLU A 66 -12.82 19.89 -5.66
C GLU A 66 -13.76 21.00 -6.14
N ALA A 67 -14.90 20.67 -6.76
CA ALA A 67 -15.92 21.65 -7.14
C ALA A 67 -16.57 22.35 -5.94
N GLU A 68 -16.59 21.70 -4.77
CA GLU A 68 -17.05 22.26 -3.49
C GLU A 68 -15.94 23.05 -2.76
N GLY A 69 -14.75 23.19 -3.37
CA GLY A 69 -13.60 23.93 -2.81
C GLY A 69 -12.78 23.14 -1.80
N ILE A 70 -12.97 21.83 -1.69
CA ILE A 70 -12.19 20.96 -0.80
C ILE A 70 -10.89 20.57 -1.48
N THR A 71 -9.77 20.69 -0.76
CA THR A 71 -8.47 20.22 -1.26
C THR A 71 -8.43 18.70 -1.28
N VAL A 72 -8.29 18.10 -2.48
CA VAL A 72 -8.16 16.65 -2.66
C VAL A 72 -6.74 16.31 -3.12
N ARG A 73 -6.11 15.33 -2.48
CA ARG A 73 -4.78 14.83 -2.82
C ARG A 73 -4.76 13.30 -2.80
N PRO A 74 -4.47 12.64 -3.97
CA PRO A 74 -4.19 13.23 -5.29
C PRO A 74 -5.39 13.97 -5.88
N SER A 75 -5.12 14.95 -6.76
CA SER A 75 -6.17 15.73 -7.40
C SER A 75 -6.97 14.92 -8.43
N PHE A 76 -8.19 15.36 -8.75
CA PHE A 76 -8.98 14.77 -9.82
C PHE A 76 -8.22 14.70 -11.14
N SER A 77 -7.45 15.75 -11.48
CA SER A 77 -6.67 15.77 -12.73
C SER A 77 -5.58 14.68 -12.73
N ALA A 78 -4.86 14.49 -11.62
CA ALA A 78 -3.85 13.44 -11.49
C ALA A 78 -4.49 12.05 -11.56
N MET A 79 -5.61 11.83 -10.88
CA MET A 79 -6.34 10.56 -10.90
C MET A 79 -6.87 10.24 -12.31
N SER A 80 -7.41 11.24 -13.02
CA SER A 80 -7.88 11.09 -14.40
C SER A 80 -6.74 10.76 -15.36
N ALA A 81 -5.57 11.38 -15.20
CA ALA A 81 -4.41 11.07 -16.02
C ALA A 81 -3.87 9.65 -15.73
N ALA A 82 -3.80 9.24 -14.47
CA ALA A 82 -3.36 7.91 -14.08
C ALA A 82 -4.27 6.81 -14.66
N SER A 83 -5.58 7.02 -14.69
CA SER A 83 -6.53 6.04 -15.25
C SER A 83 -6.33 5.76 -16.75
N GLN A 84 -5.60 6.62 -17.46
CA GLN A 84 -5.27 6.46 -18.87
C GLN A 84 -3.94 5.71 -19.10
N THR A 85 -3.19 5.40 -18.05
CA THR A 85 -1.88 4.73 -18.14
C THR A 85 -1.97 3.21 -18.03
N MET A 86 -3.18 2.64 -17.93
CA MET A 86 -3.38 1.20 -17.80
C MET A 86 -3.02 0.45 -19.06
N ASN A 87 -2.18 -0.58 -18.91
CA ASN A 87 -1.79 -1.50 -19.98
C ASN A 87 -1.98 -2.95 -19.50
N SER A 88 -2.01 -3.88 -20.45
CA SER A 88 -2.00 -5.31 -20.11
C SER A 88 -0.62 -5.72 -19.57
N ALA A 89 -0.61 -6.53 -18.54
CA ALA A 89 0.64 -7.15 -18.08
C ALA A 89 1.24 -8.03 -19.20
N VAL A 90 2.56 -8.02 -19.30
CA VAL A 90 3.29 -8.83 -20.28
C VAL A 90 3.35 -10.28 -19.79
N ASP A 91 3.01 -11.24 -20.64
CA ASP A 91 3.09 -12.67 -20.32
C ASP A 91 4.52 -13.10 -19.97
N GLN A 92 4.65 -13.92 -18.94
CA GLN A 92 5.93 -14.44 -18.43
C GLN A 92 6.93 -13.35 -17.99
N ALA A 93 6.45 -12.14 -17.71
CA ALA A 93 7.26 -11.07 -17.16
C ALA A 93 7.32 -11.12 -15.63
N ILE A 94 8.43 -10.62 -15.06
CA ILE A 94 8.53 -10.37 -13.62
C ILE A 94 7.59 -9.20 -13.29
N GLN A 95 6.68 -9.41 -12.34
CA GLN A 95 5.78 -8.35 -11.88
C GLN A 95 6.40 -7.65 -10.69
N ILE A 96 6.53 -6.34 -10.77
CA ILE A 96 7.03 -5.50 -9.68
C ILE A 96 6.09 -4.33 -9.40
N CYS A 97 6.18 -3.81 -8.18
CA CYS A 97 5.59 -2.54 -7.81
C CYS A 97 6.67 -1.62 -7.25
N VAL A 98 6.69 -0.39 -7.71
CA VAL A 98 7.56 0.67 -7.17
C VAL A 98 6.69 1.74 -6.53
N MET A 99 6.90 1.95 -5.24
CA MET A 99 6.18 2.98 -4.49
C MET A 99 6.97 4.27 -4.48
N VAL A 100 6.30 5.39 -4.76
CA VAL A 100 6.85 6.74 -4.71
C VAL A 100 5.99 7.58 -3.79
N ALA A 101 6.59 8.38 -2.92
CA ALA A 101 5.91 9.46 -2.22
C ALA A 101 6.34 10.80 -2.81
N ARG A 102 5.37 11.69 -3.06
CA ARG A 102 5.63 13.00 -3.64
C ARG A 102 4.80 14.09 -2.99
N SER A 103 5.48 15.18 -2.58
CA SER A 103 4.84 16.37 -1.97
C SER A 103 4.34 17.36 -3.03
N PRO A 104 3.49 18.33 -2.68
CA PRO A 104 3.02 19.38 -3.59
C PRO A 104 4.16 20.21 -4.21
N HIS A 105 5.25 20.39 -3.47
CA HIS A 105 6.41 21.16 -3.91
C HIS A 105 7.47 20.32 -4.66
N GLY A 106 7.14 19.07 -5.00
CA GLY A 106 7.97 18.21 -5.84
C GLY A 106 9.07 17.45 -5.10
N GLN A 107 9.14 17.51 -3.76
CA GLN A 107 9.96 16.57 -3.01
C GLN A 107 9.44 15.16 -3.28
N ALA A 108 10.33 14.24 -3.65
CA ALA A 108 9.97 12.86 -3.94
C ALA A 108 10.98 11.89 -3.33
N THR A 109 10.49 10.74 -2.90
CA THR A 109 11.30 9.61 -2.46
C THR A 109 10.64 8.30 -2.90
N THR A 110 11.43 7.22 -2.98
CA THR A 110 10.94 5.91 -3.41
C THR A 110 11.52 4.82 -2.52
N TRP A 111 10.74 3.78 -2.29
CA TRP A 111 11.19 2.56 -1.65
C TRP A 111 11.84 1.60 -2.64
N ALA A 112 12.48 0.56 -2.13
CA ALA A 112 12.99 -0.53 -2.95
C ALA A 112 11.86 -1.17 -3.77
N PRO A 113 12.11 -1.51 -5.05
CA PRO A 113 11.13 -2.21 -5.87
C PRO A 113 10.71 -3.52 -5.21
N THR A 114 9.42 -3.78 -5.21
CA THR A 114 8.81 -4.97 -4.62
C THR A 114 8.43 -5.94 -5.73
N GLN A 115 8.91 -7.17 -5.69
CA GLN A 115 8.44 -8.22 -6.60
C GLN A 115 7.16 -8.84 -6.05
N VAL A 116 6.15 -8.97 -6.92
CA VAL A 116 4.82 -9.48 -6.55
C VAL A 116 4.62 -10.84 -7.21
N PHE A 117 4.35 -11.86 -6.39
CA PHE A 117 4.02 -13.21 -6.81
C PHE A 117 2.54 -13.46 -6.56
N ARG A 118 1.81 -13.76 -7.63
CA ARG A 118 0.41 -14.15 -7.55
C ARG A 118 0.32 -15.66 -7.68
N SER A 119 0.02 -16.34 -6.57
CA SER A 119 -0.25 -17.77 -6.62
C SER A 119 -1.58 -18.07 -7.30
N LYS A 120 -1.70 -19.28 -7.89
CA LYS A 120 -2.99 -19.82 -8.32
C LYS A 120 -3.91 -20.12 -7.13
N SER A 121 -3.34 -20.23 -5.94
CA SER A 121 -4.03 -20.28 -4.64
C SER A 121 -4.37 -18.88 -4.13
N LYS A 122 -5.13 -18.82 -3.06
CA LYS A 122 -5.80 -17.63 -2.53
C LYS A 122 -4.89 -16.62 -1.80
N TRP A 123 -3.60 -16.50 -2.11
CA TRP A 123 -2.69 -15.57 -1.45
C TRP A 123 -1.72 -14.90 -2.44
N THR A 124 -1.21 -13.75 -2.06
CA THR A 124 -0.22 -12.98 -2.81
C THR A 124 1.00 -12.78 -1.94
N LEU A 125 2.19 -13.03 -2.49
CA LEU A 125 3.46 -12.80 -1.84
C LEU A 125 4.14 -11.57 -2.44
N SER A 126 4.69 -10.73 -1.59
CA SER A 126 5.49 -9.55 -1.97
C SER A 126 6.85 -9.62 -1.32
N ILE A 127 7.92 -9.46 -2.12
CA ILE A 127 9.32 -9.53 -1.66
C ILE A 127 10.03 -8.22 -1.99
N SER A 128 10.62 -7.59 -1.00
CA SER A 128 11.44 -6.38 -1.13
C SER A 128 12.85 -6.60 -0.55
N PRO A 129 13.92 -6.16 -1.26
CA PRO A 129 13.92 -5.68 -2.64
C PRO A 129 13.58 -6.82 -3.62
N ALA A 130 13.20 -6.49 -4.85
CA ALA A 130 12.86 -7.46 -5.89
C ALA A 130 14.03 -8.41 -6.19
N PRO A 131 13.98 -9.71 -5.81
CA PRO A 131 15.15 -10.57 -5.80
C PRO A 131 15.62 -11.01 -7.20
N GLN A 132 14.73 -10.92 -8.20
CA GLN A 132 15.06 -11.31 -9.58
C GLN A 132 15.53 -10.13 -10.43
N LEU A 133 15.61 -8.91 -9.87
CA LEU A 133 16.09 -7.74 -10.57
C LEU A 133 17.53 -7.40 -10.17
N SER A 134 18.37 -7.11 -11.16
CA SER A 134 19.68 -6.50 -10.92
C SER A 134 19.53 -5.09 -10.31
N ASN A 135 20.53 -4.60 -9.61
CA ASN A 135 20.53 -3.25 -9.04
C ASN A 135 20.26 -2.18 -10.11
N ALA A 136 20.84 -2.32 -11.31
CA ALA A 136 20.63 -1.40 -12.42
C ALA A 136 19.15 -1.36 -12.89
N LEU A 137 18.47 -2.52 -12.92
CA LEU A 137 17.06 -2.59 -13.25
C LEU A 137 16.18 -2.00 -12.14
N GLN A 138 16.55 -2.22 -10.88
CA GLN A 138 15.84 -1.61 -9.74
C GLN A 138 15.94 -0.08 -9.81
N GLU A 139 17.13 0.48 -10.04
CA GLU A 139 17.33 1.93 -10.20
C GLU A 139 16.56 2.49 -11.41
N LYS A 140 16.57 1.76 -12.55
CA LYS A 140 15.78 2.13 -13.74
C LYS A 140 14.29 2.18 -13.45
N ALA A 141 13.76 1.18 -12.71
CA ALA A 141 12.36 1.12 -12.33
C ALA A 141 11.98 2.26 -11.36
N GLN A 142 12.82 2.54 -10.35
CA GLN A 142 12.61 3.64 -9.43
C GLN A 142 12.61 5.00 -10.14
N LYS A 143 13.57 5.21 -11.06
CA LYS A 143 13.61 6.44 -11.85
C LYS A 143 12.35 6.60 -12.70
N LEU A 144 11.91 5.55 -13.40
CA LEU A 144 10.69 5.57 -14.22
C LEU A 144 9.46 5.91 -13.37
N ALA A 145 9.33 5.32 -12.17
CA ALA A 145 8.22 5.61 -11.26
C ALA A 145 8.24 7.07 -10.77
N MET A 146 9.41 7.61 -10.43
CA MET A 146 9.54 9.01 -10.01
C MET A 146 9.20 9.98 -11.15
N ASP A 147 9.72 9.72 -12.35
CA ASP A 147 9.44 10.54 -13.54
C ASP A 147 7.93 10.55 -13.86
N LEU A 148 7.28 9.37 -13.79
CA LEU A 148 5.85 9.24 -14.03
C LEU A 148 5.02 9.96 -12.94
N SER A 149 5.40 9.86 -11.68
CA SER A 149 4.72 10.56 -10.58
C SER A 149 4.77 12.08 -10.75
N ALA A 150 5.89 12.60 -11.27
CA ALA A 150 6.06 14.02 -11.59
C ALA A 150 5.20 14.45 -12.79
N GLN A 151 5.16 13.65 -13.85
CA GLN A 151 4.34 13.91 -15.05
C GLN A 151 2.84 13.94 -14.72
N LEU A 152 2.38 13.04 -13.84
CA LEU A 152 0.99 13.00 -13.37
C LEU A 152 0.65 14.16 -12.44
N GLY A 153 1.64 14.89 -11.91
CA GLY A 153 1.42 15.89 -10.85
C GLY A 153 0.80 15.28 -9.58
N ALA A 154 1.01 13.97 -9.35
CA ALA A 154 0.42 13.27 -8.24
C ALA A 154 1.06 13.69 -6.91
N VAL A 155 0.24 13.82 -5.86
CA VAL A 155 0.65 14.16 -4.49
C VAL A 155 0.16 13.06 -3.55
N GLY A 156 1.05 12.57 -2.69
CA GLY A 156 0.80 11.42 -1.82
C GLY A 156 1.70 10.24 -2.18
N VAL A 157 1.31 9.05 -1.79
CA VAL A 157 1.95 7.80 -2.22
C VAL A 157 1.32 7.32 -3.51
N ILE A 158 2.18 6.93 -4.44
CA ILE A 158 1.86 6.41 -5.77
C ILE A 158 2.47 5.02 -5.86
N ALA A 159 1.69 4.02 -6.22
CA ALA A 159 2.16 2.66 -6.52
C ALA A 159 2.15 2.45 -8.04
N VAL A 160 3.33 2.22 -8.61
CA VAL A 160 3.49 1.98 -10.05
C VAL A 160 3.76 0.49 -10.28
N GLU A 161 2.77 -0.19 -10.82
CA GLU A 161 2.89 -1.60 -11.20
C GLU A 161 3.58 -1.70 -12.55
N MET A 162 4.57 -2.56 -12.65
CA MET A 162 5.39 -2.73 -13.84
C MET A 162 5.61 -4.20 -14.16
N SER A 163 5.77 -4.51 -15.44
CA SER A 163 6.25 -5.79 -15.96
C SER A 163 7.69 -5.64 -16.45
N VAL A 164 8.58 -6.54 -16.05
CA VAL A 164 9.99 -6.56 -16.49
C VAL A 164 10.24 -7.83 -17.27
N LYS A 165 10.67 -7.69 -18.54
CA LYS A 165 11.02 -8.80 -19.43
C LYS A 165 12.18 -8.42 -20.31
N ASP A 166 13.21 -9.26 -20.37
CA ASP A 166 14.41 -9.05 -21.20
C ASP A 166 15.04 -7.65 -21.00
N ASP A 167 15.14 -7.21 -19.73
CA ASP A 167 15.61 -5.88 -19.29
C ASP A 167 14.73 -4.67 -19.72
N ASP A 168 13.61 -4.92 -20.38
CA ASP A 168 12.61 -3.90 -20.66
C ASP A 168 11.59 -3.78 -19.54
N ILE A 169 11.27 -2.54 -19.17
CA ILE A 169 10.30 -2.21 -18.14
C ILE A 169 9.08 -1.54 -18.78
N SER A 170 7.92 -2.13 -18.57
CA SER A 170 6.63 -1.59 -19.04
C SER A 170 5.73 -1.26 -17.85
N VAL A 171 5.14 -0.07 -17.82
CA VAL A 171 4.13 0.30 -16.83
C VAL A 171 2.83 -0.43 -17.14
N VAL A 172 2.28 -1.10 -16.14
CA VAL A 172 1.01 -1.85 -16.24
C VAL A 172 -0.14 -1.03 -15.65
N ASN A 173 0.06 -0.48 -14.46
CA ASN A 173 -0.97 0.26 -13.74
C ASN A 173 -0.34 1.31 -12.82
N VAL A 174 -1.13 2.32 -12.44
CA VAL A 174 -0.74 3.36 -11.49
C VAL A 174 -1.88 3.60 -10.50
N ASN A 175 -1.63 3.28 -9.23
CA ASN A 175 -2.53 3.54 -8.12
C ASN A 175 -2.03 4.77 -7.36
N LEU A 176 -2.88 5.78 -7.18
CA LEU A 176 -2.50 7.04 -6.52
C LEU A 176 -2.86 7.02 -5.02
N HIS A 177 -2.59 5.92 -4.35
CA HIS A 177 -2.81 5.70 -2.91
C HIS A 177 -1.88 4.59 -2.39
N PRO A 178 -1.70 4.45 -1.06
CA PRO A 178 -1.03 3.29 -0.48
C PRO A 178 -1.64 1.98 -0.96
N ASP A 179 -0.81 1.03 -1.35
CA ASP A 179 -1.20 -0.22 -2.01
C ASP A 179 -0.78 -1.46 -1.19
N SER A 180 -1.46 -2.58 -1.42
CA SER A 180 -1.17 -3.84 -0.72
C SER A 180 0.24 -4.38 -1.00
N SER A 181 0.82 -4.10 -2.16
CA SER A 181 2.21 -4.44 -2.48
C SER A 181 3.23 -3.66 -1.65
N GLY A 182 2.82 -2.51 -1.07
CA GLY A 182 3.62 -1.71 -0.15
C GLY A 182 3.42 -2.05 1.34
N ASN A 183 2.60 -3.03 1.69
CA ASN A 183 2.33 -3.39 3.08
C ASN A 183 3.58 -3.82 3.87
N TRP A 184 4.58 -4.37 3.18
CA TRP A 184 5.87 -4.69 3.78
C TRP A 184 6.53 -3.49 4.48
N THR A 185 6.24 -2.26 4.04
CA THR A 185 6.81 -1.04 4.61
C THR A 185 6.38 -0.81 6.05
N VAL A 186 5.24 -1.39 6.48
CA VAL A 186 4.70 -1.18 7.84
C VAL A 186 5.65 -1.69 8.91
N ASP A 187 6.28 -2.85 8.67
CA ASP A 187 7.23 -3.47 9.61
C ASP A 187 8.66 -3.50 9.07
N GLY A 188 8.84 -3.24 7.79
CA GLY A 188 10.12 -3.42 7.09
C GLY A 188 10.77 -2.14 6.59
N SER A 189 10.22 -0.95 6.84
CA SER A 189 10.81 0.33 6.46
C SER A 189 10.85 1.29 7.65
N VAL A 190 11.81 2.22 7.63
CA VAL A 190 11.91 3.28 8.64
C VAL A 190 10.67 4.17 8.63
N THR A 191 10.21 4.56 7.44
CA THR A 191 8.93 5.27 7.26
C THR A 191 8.04 4.46 6.35
N ASN A 192 6.88 4.04 6.85
CA ASN A 192 5.95 3.23 6.09
C ASN A 192 5.11 4.09 5.11
N GLN A 193 4.47 3.41 4.15
CA GLN A 193 3.68 4.06 3.11
C GLN A 193 2.53 4.94 3.63
N TYR A 194 1.90 4.59 4.74
CA TYR A 194 0.76 5.34 5.29
C TYR A 194 1.22 6.62 5.97
N GLU A 195 2.30 6.57 6.75
CA GLU A 195 2.93 7.75 7.32
C GLU A 195 3.45 8.68 6.22
N GLN A 196 4.14 8.11 5.24
CA GLN A 196 4.69 8.88 4.14
C GLN A 196 3.59 9.55 3.30
N HIS A 197 2.45 8.88 3.13
CA HIS A 197 1.29 9.45 2.44
C HIS A 197 0.76 10.68 3.19
N LEU A 198 0.59 10.58 4.51
CA LEU A 198 0.17 11.72 5.34
C LEU A 198 1.18 12.86 5.28
N ARG A 199 2.48 12.57 5.37
CA ARG A 199 3.53 13.58 5.21
C ARG A 199 3.43 14.27 3.86
N ALA A 200 3.30 13.50 2.78
CA ALA A 200 3.22 14.03 1.43
C ALA A 200 1.99 14.91 1.20
N ILE A 201 0.79 14.46 1.60
CA ILE A 201 -0.44 15.23 1.36
C ILE A 201 -0.57 16.45 2.28
N LEU A 202 0.12 16.49 3.41
CA LEU A 202 0.18 17.63 4.33
C LEU A 202 1.37 18.55 4.07
N ASP A 203 2.18 18.25 3.05
CA ASP A 203 3.41 19.00 2.73
C ASP A 203 4.43 19.02 3.88
N LEU A 204 4.47 17.95 4.65
CA LEU A 204 5.50 17.73 5.66
C LEU A 204 6.76 17.16 4.99
N PRO A 205 7.95 17.34 5.60
CA PRO A 205 9.17 16.69 5.11
C PRO A 205 8.98 15.18 4.98
N LEU A 206 9.35 14.61 3.83
CA LEU A 206 9.28 13.19 3.60
C LEU A 206 10.27 12.45 4.51
N GLY A 207 9.86 11.28 5.00
CA GLY A 207 10.67 10.44 5.86
C GLY A 207 11.63 9.54 5.07
N ASP A 208 12.49 8.83 5.77
CA ASP A 208 13.44 7.88 5.24
C ASP A 208 12.73 6.59 4.78
N PRO A 209 12.78 6.20 3.49
CA PRO A 209 12.17 4.98 2.98
C PRO A 209 13.05 3.74 3.16
N SER A 210 14.19 3.84 3.82
CA SER A 210 15.15 2.75 3.97
C SER A 210 14.53 1.50 4.59
N MET A 211 14.97 0.34 4.13
CA MET A 211 14.56 -0.94 4.68
C MET A 211 15.21 -1.19 6.05
N SER A 212 14.48 -1.84 6.95
CA SER A 212 14.97 -2.21 8.29
C SER A 212 15.78 -3.52 8.29
N ALA A 213 15.74 -4.29 7.20
CA ALA A 213 16.46 -5.55 7.01
C ALA A 213 16.83 -5.74 5.53
N PRO A 214 17.78 -6.65 5.20
CA PRO A 214 18.15 -6.97 3.82
C PRO A 214 16.99 -7.44 2.96
N TYR A 215 16.05 -8.20 3.53
CA TYR A 215 14.84 -8.68 2.87
C TYR A 215 13.63 -8.51 3.77
N VAL A 216 12.50 -8.18 3.16
CA VAL A 216 11.19 -8.18 3.81
C VAL A 216 10.21 -8.89 2.90
N VAL A 217 9.52 -9.89 3.45
CA VAL A 217 8.51 -10.67 2.73
C VAL A 217 7.16 -10.46 3.40
N THR A 218 6.16 -10.14 2.60
CA THR A 218 4.78 -9.97 3.06
C THR A 218 3.86 -10.90 2.30
N GLY A 219 2.99 -11.58 3.03
CA GLY A 219 1.94 -12.42 2.47
C GLY A 219 0.56 -11.85 2.81
N ASN A 220 -0.27 -11.62 1.79
CA ASN A 220 -1.67 -11.28 1.99
C ASN A 220 -2.50 -12.56 2.13
N PHE A 221 -3.38 -12.63 3.12
CA PHE A 221 -4.28 -13.78 3.33
C PHE A 221 -5.75 -13.35 3.23
N TYR A 222 -6.56 -14.27 2.76
CA TYR A 222 -7.97 -14.04 2.46
C TYR A 222 -8.85 -14.94 3.32
N SER A 223 -10.14 -14.60 3.46
CA SER A 223 -11.05 -15.41 4.24
C SER A 223 -11.20 -16.81 3.63
N GLY A 224 -11.02 -17.82 4.48
CA GLY A 224 -11.20 -19.24 4.19
C GLY A 224 -12.34 -19.82 5.04
N ASP A 225 -12.38 -21.15 5.13
CA ASP A 225 -13.42 -21.89 5.83
C ASP A 225 -13.20 -21.95 7.36
N LYS A 226 -12.10 -21.39 7.88
CA LYS A 226 -11.80 -21.41 9.33
C LYS A 226 -12.58 -20.30 10.07
N PRO A 227 -13.49 -20.65 10.97
CA PRO A 227 -14.34 -19.68 11.69
C PRO A 227 -13.59 -18.91 12.78
N ASN A 228 -12.39 -19.36 13.17
CA ASN A 228 -11.63 -18.80 14.30
C ASN A 228 -10.16 -18.62 13.94
N MET A 229 -9.74 -17.37 13.75
CA MET A 229 -8.36 -16.99 13.43
C MET A 229 -7.44 -16.94 14.67
N TYR A 230 -7.97 -17.01 15.88
CA TYR A 230 -7.17 -16.90 17.10
C TYR A 230 -6.23 -18.10 17.31
N ARG A 231 -6.72 -19.33 17.04
CA ARG A 231 -5.89 -20.54 17.14
C ARG A 231 -4.70 -20.53 16.17
N PRO A 232 -4.90 -20.25 14.88
CA PRO A 232 -3.78 -20.05 13.94
C PRO A 232 -2.73 -19.06 14.46
N TYR A 233 -3.14 -17.94 15.01
CA TYR A 233 -2.19 -16.94 15.52
C TYR A 233 -1.35 -17.46 16.68
N LEU A 234 -1.94 -18.19 17.62
CA LEU A 234 -1.20 -18.78 18.74
C LEU A 234 -0.08 -19.72 18.25
N HIS A 235 -0.39 -20.59 17.29
CA HIS A 235 0.58 -21.51 16.70
C HIS A 235 1.69 -20.74 15.98
N LEU A 236 1.32 -19.86 15.07
CA LEU A 236 2.29 -19.13 14.23
C LEU A 236 3.19 -18.19 15.03
N MET A 237 2.66 -17.51 16.05
CA MET A 237 3.45 -16.67 16.96
C MET A 237 4.43 -17.48 17.81
N ALA A 238 4.06 -18.69 18.20
CA ALA A 238 4.95 -19.58 18.93
C ALA A 238 6.07 -20.14 18.03
N ARG A 239 5.73 -20.51 16.79
CA ARG A 239 6.67 -21.04 15.80
C ARG A 239 7.66 -19.98 15.32
N THR A 240 7.14 -18.82 14.94
CA THR A 240 7.92 -17.72 14.33
C THR A 240 7.67 -16.42 15.10
N PRO A 241 8.35 -16.19 16.24
CA PRO A 241 8.08 -15.04 17.13
C PRO A 241 8.32 -13.67 16.47
N ALA A 242 9.12 -13.60 15.40
CA ALA A 242 9.38 -12.38 14.65
C ALA A 242 8.28 -12.04 13.61
N LEU A 243 7.35 -12.97 13.35
CA LEU A 243 6.27 -12.78 12.40
C LEU A 243 5.32 -11.68 12.87
N LYS A 244 5.02 -10.71 11.99
CA LYS A 244 4.08 -9.62 12.25
C LYS A 244 2.74 -9.93 11.61
N PHE A 245 1.67 -9.57 12.30
CA PHE A 245 0.29 -9.81 11.87
C PHE A 245 -0.47 -8.49 11.81
N HIS A 246 -1.13 -8.25 10.70
CA HIS A 246 -2.05 -7.13 10.50
C HIS A 246 -3.39 -7.67 10.04
N GLN A 247 -4.30 -7.83 10.98
CA GLN A 247 -5.67 -8.27 10.69
C GLN A 247 -6.56 -7.06 10.46
N TYR A 248 -7.29 -7.07 9.35
CA TYR A 248 -8.15 -5.96 8.96
C TYR A 248 -9.59 -6.15 9.41
N LYS A 249 -10.06 -7.40 9.50
CA LYS A 249 -11.44 -7.77 9.80
C LYS A 249 -11.45 -9.04 10.64
N ASN A 250 -12.48 -9.17 11.47
CA ASN A 250 -12.69 -10.38 12.29
C ASN A 250 -13.41 -11.49 11.52
N SER A 251 -14.10 -11.14 10.43
CA SER A 251 -14.80 -12.07 9.54
C SER A 251 -14.92 -11.44 8.15
N GLY A 252 -15.03 -12.25 7.11
CA GLY A 252 -15.18 -11.80 5.74
C GLY A 252 -15.91 -12.84 4.88
N ALA A 253 -16.46 -12.39 3.75
CA ALA A 253 -16.97 -13.31 2.73
C ALA A 253 -15.82 -14.14 2.13
N PRO A 254 -16.08 -15.36 1.63
CA PRO A 254 -15.04 -16.18 1.00
C PRO A 254 -14.26 -15.41 -0.06
N GLY A 255 -12.92 -15.43 0.05
CA GLY A 255 -12.01 -14.70 -0.85
C GLY A 255 -11.83 -13.21 -0.54
N GLU A 256 -12.41 -12.70 0.53
CA GLU A 256 -12.19 -11.32 0.97
C GLU A 256 -10.84 -11.19 1.70
N LEU A 257 -10.10 -10.10 1.44
CA LEU A 257 -8.81 -9.83 2.08
C LEU A 257 -9.00 -9.63 3.59
N MET A 258 -8.37 -10.49 4.37
CA MET A 258 -8.48 -10.50 5.84
C MET A 258 -7.33 -9.79 6.53
N GLY A 259 -6.17 -9.76 5.89
CA GLY A 259 -4.98 -9.19 6.48
C GLY A 259 -3.71 -9.50 5.72
N HIS A 260 -2.59 -9.15 6.32
CA HIS A 260 -1.27 -9.56 5.85
C HIS A 260 -0.38 -9.98 7.02
N ILE A 261 0.63 -10.76 6.70
CA ILE A 261 1.72 -11.13 7.59
C ILE A 261 3.04 -10.68 6.98
N THR A 262 4.00 -10.30 7.81
CA THR A 262 5.31 -9.81 7.36
C THR A 262 6.41 -10.43 8.19
N LEU A 263 7.51 -10.79 7.53
CA LEU A 263 8.74 -11.24 8.16
C LEU A 263 9.93 -10.56 7.47
N ALA A 264 10.85 -10.04 8.30
CA ALA A 264 12.07 -9.38 7.85
C ALA A 264 13.31 -10.15 8.33
N GLY A 265 14.39 -10.13 7.55
CA GLY A 265 15.64 -10.80 7.89
C GLY A 265 16.67 -10.77 6.76
N ASP A 266 17.70 -11.62 6.88
CA ASP A 266 18.84 -11.72 5.94
C ASP A 266 18.85 -13.02 5.12
N ASP A 267 18.10 -14.03 5.54
CA ASP A 267 17.97 -15.34 4.88
C ASP A 267 16.66 -15.43 4.10
N LEU A 268 16.66 -14.95 2.84
CA LEU A 268 15.47 -14.91 2.01
C LEU A 268 14.77 -16.28 1.83
N PRO A 269 15.47 -17.39 1.52
CA PRO A 269 14.82 -18.69 1.42
C PRO A 269 14.04 -19.10 2.68
N LYS A 270 14.65 -18.91 3.85
CA LYS A 270 14.01 -19.19 5.13
C LYS A 270 12.80 -18.31 5.40
N ILE A 271 12.89 -17.01 5.09
CA ILE A 271 11.78 -16.07 5.25
C ILE A 271 10.60 -16.50 4.38
N ILE A 272 10.86 -16.87 3.12
CA ILE A 272 9.81 -17.33 2.20
C ILE A 272 9.14 -18.60 2.75
N GLU A 273 9.92 -19.60 3.19
CA GLU A 273 9.40 -20.83 3.77
C GLU A 273 8.46 -20.56 4.97
N GLU A 274 8.88 -19.71 5.91
CA GLU A 274 8.07 -19.37 7.08
C GLU A 274 6.79 -18.59 6.72
N ILE A 275 6.84 -17.69 5.75
CA ILE A 275 5.67 -16.95 5.28
C ILE A 275 4.70 -17.88 4.53
N GLU A 276 5.19 -18.75 3.64
CA GLU A 276 4.35 -19.71 2.91
C GLU A 276 3.68 -20.70 3.87
N HIS A 277 4.42 -21.25 4.84
CA HIS A 277 3.86 -22.06 5.89
C HIS A 277 2.74 -21.34 6.65
N ALA A 278 3.00 -20.09 7.07
CA ALA A 278 2.01 -19.30 7.78
C ALA A 278 0.75 -19.04 6.95
N LEU A 279 0.89 -18.74 5.65
CA LEU A 279 -0.24 -18.53 4.75
C LEU A 279 -1.07 -19.79 4.57
N GLN A 280 -0.43 -20.95 4.35
CA GLN A 280 -1.10 -22.24 4.22
C GLN A 280 -1.86 -22.61 5.49
N TYR A 281 -1.26 -22.34 6.66
CA TYR A 281 -1.91 -22.60 7.95
C TYR A 281 -3.11 -21.67 8.20
N LEU A 282 -2.97 -20.37 7.90
CA LEU A 282 -4.05 -19.39 8.01
C LEU A 282 -5.23 -19.72 7.09
N GLN A 283 -4.97 -20.30 5.94
CA GLN A 283 -6.00 -20.68 4.96
C GLN A 283 -6.60 -22.08 5.20
N GLY A 284 -6.01 -22.86 6.11
CA GLY A 284 -6.45 -24.20 6.40
C GLY A 284 -6.04 -25.23 5.35
N GLU A 285 -5.01 -24.95 4.58
CA GLU A 285 -4.42 -25.90 3.64
C GLU A 285 -3.58 -26.96 4.36
N ILE A 286 -3.04 -26.61 5.54
CA ILE A 286 -2.34 -27.51 6.44
C ILE A 286 -2.89 -27.40 7.86
N ASP A 287 -2.89 -28.50 8.61
CA ASP A 287 -3.19 -28.60 10.03
C ASP A 287 -2.00 -29.25 10.76
N GLU A 288 -1.56 -28.65 11.88
CA GLU A 288 -0.57 -29.18 12.83
C GLU A 288 -1.18 -29.35 14.22
#